data_9a145918024c5fb631f06e03bdd37fbf
#
_entry.id   9a145918024c5fb631f06e03bdd37fbf
#
_cell.length_a   1.000
_cell.length_b   1.000
_cell.length_c   1.000
_cell.angle_alpha   90.00
_cell.angle_beta   90.00
_cell.angle_gamma   90.00
#
_symmetry.space_group_name_H-M   'P 1'
#
loop_
_entity.id
_entity.type
_entity.pdbx_description
1 polymer ?
#
loop_
_entity_poly.entity_id
_entity_poly.type
_entity_poly.pdbx_seq_one_letter_code
_entity_poly.pdbx_strand_id
1 'polypeptide(L)'
;MAEKLKIIPLGGLNEIGKNMTAYEYGGEIIVVDCGMAFPGDDMYGIDCVIPDVTYLVKNRTRLRGLFITHGHEDHIGAIPYVLKQINIPIYCTKFTAGLIKLKLQEHGLVSSTKLITVEPGQTVRAGKFQVEFIHVNHSIADSVAFAIHTRMGTIVHTGDFKIDSTPIDGEVIDLARFGQLGREGVLALLADSTNVERPGYTMSEKAVGATFKRQFTGCDKRIIVTTFASNVHRIQQVLDAAAACGRKVAVTGRSMENIMKVSTELGYMKVPKNTLVDINRLKGLPLNQQVIVTTGSQGEEMSALYRMAFSTHKQVDIGPGDKVIISASAIPGNEVTVGRVINELFRKGADVVYDKADMLHVSGHACQEELKIIHALTRPKFFIPLHGEQRMLQIHKRVAESMGMQPGNIIVADNGSVIELTTKHIKCEASVPAGEVFVDGSGVGEVGAVVLNDRKLLAEDGMVVVVLSMSSHDHRLLCEPEIVTRGFVYVKESEELLQELRELAMSTVDGMAARRRKDDNEVCRAVRSAVSSYLYKHTKRSPMIIPMVTKL
;
A
#
# COMPACT_ATOMS: atom_id res chain seq x y z
N MET A 1 -4.59 40.42 8.72
CA MET A 1 -3.76 39.26 9.03
C MET A 1 -2.91 38.97 7.80
N ALA A 2 -1.62 38.68 7.95
CA ALA A 2 -0.79 38.31 6.82
C ALA A 2 -1.36 37.04 6.17
N GLU A 3 -1.41 37.00 4.84
CA GLU A 3 -1.82 35.77 4.13
C GLU A 3 -0.85 34.64 4.50
N LYS A 4 -1.40 33.48 4.82
CA LYS A 4 -0.66 32.27 5.16
C LYS A 4 -1.02 31.17 4.19
N LEU A 5 -0.03 30.38 3.80
CA LEU A 5 -0.21 29.13 3.11
C LEU A 5 -0.03 28.00 4.12
N LYS A 6 -0.90 27.01 4.11
CA LYS A 6 -0.76 25.84 4.97
C LYS A 6 -0.56 24.60 4.14
N ILE A 7 0.37 23.76 4.58
CA ILE A 7 0.61 22.41 4.05
C ILE A 7 0.25 21.44 5.17
N ILE A 8 -0.61 20.48 4.86
CA ILE A 8 -1.18 19.57 5.84
C ILE A 8 -1.07 18.14 5.27
N PRO A 9 0.01 17.43 5.59
CA PRO A 9 0.10 16.01 5.27
C PRO A 9 -0.96 15.23 6.05
N LEU A 10 -1.80 14.48 5.38
CA LEU A 10 -2.81 13.59 5.97
C LEU A 10 -2.38 12.13 5.94
N GLY A 11 -1.33 11.82 5.19
CA GLY A 11 -0.69 10.52 5.08
C GLY A 11 0.65 10.63 4.34
N GLY A 12 1.46 9.56 4.37
CA GLY A 12 2.75 9.48 3.68
C GLY A 12 3.95 9.99 4.48
N LEU A 13 3.78 10.36 5.75
CA LEU A 13 4.87 10.71 6.66
C LEU A 13 5.01 9.66 7.76
N ASN A 14 6.27 9.32 8.09
CA ASN A 14 6.64 8.26 9.03
C ASN A 14 6.19 6.85 8.60
N GLU A 15 5.79 6.71 7.36
CA GLU A 15 5.27 5.50 6.75
C GLU A 15 5.55 5.50 5.23
N ILE A 16 5.39 4.35 4.59
CA ILE A 16 5.32 4.23 3.14
C ILE A 16 3.89 3.84 2.78
N GLY A 17 3.26 4.67 1.95
CA GLY A 17 1.86 4.53 1.55
C GLY A 17 0.98 5.64 2.10
N LYS A 18 -0.32 5.57 1.82
CA LYS A 18 -1.35 6.54 2.20
C LYS A 18 -1.04 7.99 1.83
N ASN A 19 -0.27 8.22 0.75
CA ASN A 19 0.14 9.57 0.37
C ASN A 19 -1.06 10.47 0.14
N MET A 20 -1.14 11.56 0.93
CA MET A 20 -2.18 12.57 0.82
C MET A 20 -1.72 13.86 1.50
N THR A 21 -1.65 14.94 0.74
CA THR A 21 -1.26 16.26 1.27
C THR A 21 -2.26 17.32 0.85
N ALA A 22 -2.83 18.04 1.81
CA ALA A 22 -3.71 19.18 1.58
C ALA A 22 -2.92 20.50 1.60
N TYR A 23 -3.23 21.39 0.66
CA TYR A 23 -2.70 22.74 0.55
C TYR A 23 -3.83 23.74 0.75
N GLU A 24 -3.75 24.58 1.77
CA GLU A 24 -4.75 25.60 2.08
C GLU A 24 -4.20 27.00 1.85
N TYR A 25 -4.85 27.78 0.98
CA TYR A 25 -4.50 29.16 0.72
C TYR A 25 -5.73 30.02 0.43
N GLY A 26 -5.80 31.18 1.08
CA GLY A 26 -6.85 32.17 0.85
C GLY A 26 -8.27 31.64 1.04
N GLY A 27 -8.46 30.66 1.94
CA GLY A 27 -9.75 30.04 2.24
C GLY A 27 -10.13 28.88 1.32
N GLU A 28 -9.27 28.48 0.39
CA GLU A 28 -9.49 27.36 -0.54
C GLU A 28 -8.46 26.26 -0.30
N ILE A 29 -8.79 25.04 -0.69
CA ILE A 29 -7.98 23.85 -0.45
C ILE A 29 -7.89 23.03 -1.74
N ILE A 30 -6.68 22.60 -2.09
CA ILE A 30 -6.43 21.50 -3.04
C ILE A 30 -5.78 20.35 -2.31
N VAL A 31 -5.91 19.14 -2.86
CA VAL A 31 -5.31 17.93 -2.31
C VAL A 31 -4.40 17.33 -3.37
N VAL A 32 -3.23 16.86 -2.97
CA VAL A 32 -2.30 16.10 -3.80
C VAL A 32 -2.27 14.68 -3.28
N ASP A 33 -2.56 13.74 -4.18
CA ASP A 33 -2.66 12.30 -3.98
C ASP A 33 -3.77 11.86 -3.00
N CYS A 34 -4.14 10.59 -3.10
CA CYS A 34 -5.18 9.95 -2.31
C CYS A 34 -4.90 8.45 -2.26
N GLY A 35 -3.81 8.12 -1.58
CA GLY A 35 -3.24 6.79 -1.54
C GLY A 35 -3.79 5.91 -0.43
N MET A 36 -3.56 4.62 -0.55
CA MET A 36 -3.76 3.63 0.51
C MET A 36 -2.42 3.03 0.95
N ALA A 37 -2.43 2.32 2.07
CA ALA A 37 -1.36 1.41 2.48
C ALA A 37 -1.91 -0.01 2.57
N PHE A 38 -1.01 -1.00 2.43
CA PHE A 38 -1.34 -2.39 2.74
C PHE A 38 -1.37 -2.59 4.26
N PRO A 39 -2.25 -3.48 4.76
CA PRO A 39 -2.31 -3.75 6.20
C PRO A 39 -1.02 -4.44 6.68
N GLY A 40 -0.63 -4.18 7.92
CA GLY A 40 0.43 -4.93 8.60
C GLY A 40 -0.01 -6.35 8.99
N ASP A 41 0.96 -7.19 9.34
CA ASP A 41 0.73 -8.61 9.68
C ASP A 41 -0.21 -8.80 10.90
N ASP A 42 -0.35 -7.81 11.76
CA ASP A 42 -1.21 -7.78 12.94
C ASP A 42 -2.63 -7.24 12.65
N MET A 43 -2.89 -6.76 11.44
CA MET A 43 -4.18 -6.21 11.02
C MET A 43 -5.09 -7.28 10.38
N TYR A 44 -5.44 -8.31 11.14
CA TYR A 44 -6.22 -9.46 10.67
C TYR A 44 -7.54 -9.04 10.02
N GLY A 45 -7.74 -9.47 8.74
CA GLY A 45 -8.96 -9.25 7.97
C GLY A 45 -9.17 -7.81 7.51
N ILE A 46 -8.15 -6.97 7.54
CA ILE A 46 -8.16 -5.64 6.92
C ILE A 46 -7.68 -5.76 5.48
N ASP A 47 -8.42 -5.21 4.53
CA ASP A 47 -8.07 -5.23 3.12
C ASP A 47 -7.06 -4.14 2.75
N CYS A 48 -7.25 -2.94 3.30
CA CYS A 48 -6.34 -1.81 3.13
C CYS A 48 -6.54 -0.75 4.23
N VAL A 49 -5.56 0.14 4.32
CA VAL A 49 -5.57 1.28 5.26
C VAL A 49 -5.59 2.57 4.44
N ILE A 50 -6.50 3.49 4.76
CA ILE A 50 -6.63 4.78 4.07
C ILE A 50 -6.42 5.94 5.06
N PRO A 51 -6.08 7.16 4.57
CA PRO A 51 -5.95 8.33 5.44
C PRO A 51 -7.28 8.74 6.07
N ASP A 52 -7.22 9.28 7.29
CA ASP A 52 -8.36 9.99 7.89
C ASP A 52 -8.61 11.31 7.15
N VAL A 53 -9.73 11.39 6.48
CA VAL A 53 -10.15 12.57 5.70
C VAL A 53 -11.11 13.50 6.45
N THR A 54 -11.23 13.35 7.76
CA THR A 54 -12.13 14.19 8.62
C THR A 54 -11.89 15.68 8.40
N TYR A 55 -10.63 16.10 8.25
CA TYR A 55 -10.28 17.49 7.95
C TYR A 55 -10.90 17.95 6.62
N LEU A 56 -10.80 17.14 5.57
CA LEU A 56 -11.35 17.47 4.25
C LEU A 56 -12.88 17.49 4.26
N VAL A 57 -13.51 16.52 4.94
CA VAL A 57 -14.97 16.44 5.08
C VAL A 57 -15.51 17.71 5.75
N LYS A 58 -14.89 18.17 6.85
CA LYS A 58 -15.26 19.41 7.55
C LYS A 58 -15.09 20.66 6.69
N ASN A 59 -14.20 20.61 5.71
CA ASN A 59 -13.89 21.74 4.83
C ASN A 59 -14.36 21.54 3.38
N ARG A 60 -15.31 20.64 3.13
CA ARG A 60 -15.73 20.20 1.77
C ARG A 60 -16.10 21.35 0.82
N THR A 61 -16.68 22.44 1.31
CA THR A 61 -17.07 23.60 0.47
C THR A 61 -15.88 24.41 -0.02
N ARG A 62 -14.72 24.26 0.63
CA ARG A 62 -13.46 24.95 0.31
C ARG A 62 -12.58 24.16 -0.66
N LEU A 63 -12.87 22.88 -0.87
CA LEU A 63 -12.10 21.99 -1.75
C LEU A 63 -12.28 22.39 -3.22
N ARG A 64 -11.18 22.45 -3.99
CA ARG A 64 -11.17 22.85 -5.40
C ARG A 64 -10.75 21.74 -6.35
N GLY A 65 -10.05 20.72 -5.87
CA GLY A 65 -9.66 19.57 -6.67
C GLY A 65 -8.68 18.65 -5.96
N LEU A 66 -8.62 17.43 -6.48
CA LEU A 66 -7.65 16.40 -6.15
C LEU A 66 -6.69 16.26 -7.35
N PHE A 67 -5.41 16.42 -7.12
CA PHE A 67 -4.34 16.34 -8.10
C PHE A 67 -3.52 15.08 -7.86
N ILE A 68 -3.37 14.24 -8.85
CA ILE A 68 -2.70 12.94 -8.70
C ILE A 68 -1.38 12.95 -9.46
N THR A 69 -0.31 12.61 -8.75
CA THR A 69 1.05 12.57 -9.30
C THR A 69 1.25 11.40 -10.24
N HIS A 70 0.77 10.21 -9.87
CA HIS A 70 0.88 8.99 -10.67
C HIS A 70 -0.07 7.89 -10.19
N GLY A 71 -0.06 6.74 -10.87
CA GLY A 71 -1.08 5.70 -10.71
C GLY A 71 -0.74 4.55 -9.77
N HIS A 72 0.23 4.65 -8.85
CA HIS A 72 0.46 3.63 -7.84
C HIS A 72 -0.63 3.63 -6.75
N GLU A 73 -0.83 2.49 -6.09
CA GLU A 73 -1.86 2.30 -5.09
C GLU A 73 -1.71 3.23 -3.88
N ASP A 74 -0.50 3.50 -3.47
CA ASP A 74 -0.16 4.41 -2.39
C ASP A 74 -0.37 5.90 -2.73
N HIS A 75 -0.83 6.20 -3.98
CA HIS A 75 -1.22 7.53 -4.46
C HIS A 75 -2.66 7.60 -4.98
N ILE A 76 -3.29 6.48 -5.38
CA ILE A 76 -4.67 6.47 -5.91
C ILE A 76 -5.61 5.50 -5.18
N GLY A 77 -5.08 4.61 -4.34
CA GLY A 77 -5.84 3.48 -3.80
C GLY A 77 -7.02 3.87 -2.92
N ALA A 78 -6.95 5.01 -2.21
CA ALA A 78 -8.04 5.47 -1.35
C ALA A 78 -9.13 6.26 -2.10
N ILE A 79 -8.94 6.62 -3.38
CA ILE A 79 -9.87 7.44 -4.16
C ILE A 79 -11.33 6.95 -4.07
N PRO A 80 -11.66 5.65 -4.29
CA PRO A 80 -13.06 5.22 -4.26
C PRO A 80 -13.73 5.38 -2.89
N TYR A 81 -12.96 5.25 -1.83
CA TYR A 81 -13.46 5.37 -0.45
C TYR A 81 -13.67 6.83 -0.06
N VAL A 82 -12.73 7.70 -0.44
CA VAL A 82 -12.78 9.14 -0.16
C VAL A 82 -13.89 9.83 -0.95
N LEU A 83 -14.09 9.46 -2.23
CA LEU A 83 -15.14 10.04 -3.08
C LEU A 83 -16.57 9.75 -2.58
N LYS A 84 -16.77 8.69 -1.82
CA LYS A 84 -18.06 8.43 -1.15
C LYS A 84 -18.40 9.49 -0.09
N GLN A 85 -17.38 10.15 0.46
CA GLN A 85 -17.53 11.20 1.49
C GLN A 85 -17.39 12.61 0.90
N ILE A 86 -16.52 12.77 -0.12
CA ILE A 86 -16.17 14.06 -0.70
C ILE A 86 -16.06 13.91 -2.22
N ASN A 87 -17.03 14.44 -2.96
CA ASN A 87 -16.99 14.40 -4.42
C ASN A 87 -16.39 15.70 -4.95
N ILE A 88 -15.13 15.62 -5.43
CA ILE A 88 -14.37 16.75 -6.00
C ILE A 88 -13.76 16.35 -7.36
N PRO A 89 -13.48 17.30 -8.26
CA PRO A 89 -12.81 17.01 -9.52
C PRO A 89 -11.41 16.42 -9.28
N ILE A 90 -11.07 15.41 -10.08
CA ILE A 90 -9.74 14.78 -10.07
C ILE A 90 -9.00 15.21 -11.33
N TYR A 91 -7.77 15.68 -11.16
CA TYR A 91 -6.86 16.09 -12.22
C TYR A 91 -5.64 15.15 -12.22
N CYS A 92 -5.37 14.51 -13.33
CA CYS A 92 -4.27 13.55 -13.45
C CYS A 92 -3.87 13.37 -14.92
N THR A 93 -2.76 12.69 -15.16
CA THR A 93 -2.31 12.34 -16.50
C THR A 93 -3.16 11.23 -17.13
N LYS A 94 -3.01 11.00 -18.43
CA LYS A 94 -3.84 10.09 -19.20
C LYS A 94 -3.77 8.64 -18.73
N PHE A 95 -2.57 8.14 -18.44
CA PHE A 95 -2.39 6.77 -17.95
C PHE A 95 -2.98 6.61 -16.56
N THR A 96 -2.68 7.53 -15.65
CA THR A 96 -3.23 7.58 -14.30
C THR A 96 -4.76 7.63 -14.31
N ALA A 97 -5.37 8.42 -15.24
CA ALA A 97 -6.82 8.45 -15.41
C ALA A 97 -7.40 7.09 -15.82
N GLY A 98 -6.69 6.35 -16.68
CA GLY A 98 -7.07 4.98 -17.06
C GLY A 98 -7.13 4.04 -15.86
N LEU A 99 -6.13 4.10 -14.97
CA LEU A 99 -6.08 3.28 -13.76
C LEU A 99 -7.15 3.67 -12.74
N ILE A 100 -7.32 4.98 -12.49
CA ILE A 100 -8.40 5.49 -11.62
C ILE A 100 -9.77 5.04 -12.14
N LYS A 101 -10.00 5.08 -13.45
CA LYS A 101 -11.26 4.65 -14.07
C LYS A 101 -11.57 3.17 -13.78
N LEU A 102 -10.58 2.28 -13.80
CA LEU A 102 -10.77 0.88 -13.41
C LEU A 102 -11.27 0.76 -11.96
N LYS A 103 -10.64 1.47 -11.03
CA LYS A 103 -11.06 1.50 -9.62
C LYS A 103 -12.47 2.06 -9.45
N LEU A 104 -12.79 3.15 -10.13
CA LEU A 104 -14.13 3.75 -10.09
C LEU A 104 -15.19 2.81 -10.68
N GLN A 105 -14.85 1.98 -11.67
CA GLN A 105 -15.75 0.95 -12.23
C GLN A 105 -16.07 -0.13 -11.20
N GLU A 106 -15.06 -0.63 -10.48
CA GLU A 106 -15.23 -1.64 -9.42
C GLU A 106 -16.14 -1.14 -8.29
N HIS A 107 -16.12 0.17 -8.00
CA HIS A 107 -16.93 0.79 -6.95
C HIS A 107 -18.22 1.47 -7.44
N GLY A 108 -18.54 1.41 -8.75
CA GLY A 108 -19.73 2.03 -9.33
C GLY A 108 -19.73 3.56 -9.33
N LEU A 109 -18.57 4.22 -9.29
CA LEU A 109 -18.42 5.67 -9.13
C LEU A 109 -18.11 6.44 -10.43
N VAL A 110 -18.00 5.77 -11.56
CA VAL A 110 -17.58 6.40 -12.84
C VAL A 110 -18.51 7.57 -13.24
N SER A 111 -19.82 7.37 -13.13
CA SER A 111 -20.81 8.38 -13.57
C SER A 111 -20.89 9.60 -12.65
N SER A 112 -20.51 9.45 -11.38
CA SER A 112 -20.56 10.52 -10.38
C SER A 112 -19.25 11.29 -10.25
N THR A 113 -18.14 10.80 -10.83
CA THR A 113 -16.80 11.38 -10.66
C THR A 113 -16.40 12.21 -11.86
N LYS A 114 -15.97 13.45 -11.62
CA LYS A 114 -15.38 14.31 -12.64
C LYS A 114 -13.86 14.05 -12.73
N LEU A 115 -13.47 13.21 -13.68
CA LEU A 115 -12.08 12.88 -13.97
C LEU A 115 -11.59 13.71 -15.16
N ILE A 116 -10.54 14.51 -14.96
CA ILE A 116 -10.00 15.47 -15.94
C ILE A 116 -8.55 15.08 -16.25
N THR A 117 -8.30 14.78 -17.51
CA THR A 117 -6.94 14.47 -17.98
C THR A 117 -6.20 15.74 -18.30
N VAL A 118 -4.96 15.82 -17.84
CA VAL A 118 -4.03 16.94 -18.03
C VAL A 118 -2.71 16.38 -18.56
N GLU A 119 -2.11 17.07 -19.54
CA GLU A 119 -0.81 16.67 -20.07
C GLU A 119 0.34 17.36 -19.31
N PRO A 120 1.51 16.72 -19.19
CA PRO A 120 2.70 17.38 -18.66
C PRO A 120 3.00 18.68 -19.43
N GLY A 121 3.46 19.71 -18.72
CA GLY A 121 3.65 21.06 -19.25
C GLY A 121 2.40 21.95 -19.16
N GLN A 122 1.22 21.41 -18.91
CA GLN A 122 0.01 22.19 -18.74
C GLN A 122 -0.17 22.68 -17.30
N THR A 123 -0.86 23.81 -17.15
CA THR A 123 -1.23 24.42 -15.87
C THR A 123 -2.74 24.46 -15.70
N VAL A 124 -3.23 23.95 -14.57
CA VAL A 124 -4.66 23.95 -14.21
C VAL A 124 -4.92 25.00 -13.15
N ARG A 125 -5.96 25.81 -13.33
CA ARG A 125 -6.44 26.74 -12.31
C ARG A 125 -7.51 26.07 -11.43
N ALA A 126 -7.22 25.97 -10.14
CA ALA A 126 -8.14 25.45 -9.14
C ALA A 126 -8.34 26.51 -8.02
N GLY A 127 -9.33 27.37 -8.23
CA GLY A 127 -9.56 28.53 -7.34
C GLY A 127 -8.39 29.51 -7.34
N LYS A 128 -7.76 29.70 -6.19
CA LYS A 128 -6.59 30.57 -5.99
C LYS A 128 -5.25 29.91 -6.30
N PHE A 129 -5.27 28.64 -6.62
CA PHE A 129 -4.10 27.87 -7.01
C PHE A 129 -4.00 27.76 -8.53
N GLN A 130 -2.77 27.75 -9.02
CA GLN A 130 -2.42 27.31 -10.37
C GLN A 130 -1.44 26.16 -10.21
N VAL A 131 -1.82 24.97 -10.70
CA VAL A 131 -1.06 23.73 -10.55
C VAL A 131 -0.51 23.33 -11.91
N GLU A 132 0.79 23.42 -12.06
CA GLU A 132 1.53 23.02 -13.25
C GLU A 132 1.98 21.57 -13.13
N PHE A 133 1.81 20.79 -14.18
CA PHE A 133 2.19 19.39 -14.28
C PHE A 133 3.57 19.29 -14.93
N ILE A 134 4.56 18.76 -14.23
CA ILE A 134 5.95 18.64 -14.71
C ILE A 134 6.27 17.16 -14.87
N HIS A 135 6.70 16.73 -16.06
CA HIS A 135 7.07 15.34 -16.30
C HIS A 135 8.23 14.87 -15.43
N VAL A 136 8.08 13.71 -14.80
CA VAL A 136 9.15 13.02 -14.06
C VAL A 136 9.21 11.55 -14.44
N ASN A 137 10.39 10.92 -14.30
CA ASN A 137 10.51 9.49 -14.46
C ASN A 137 10.23 8.76 -13.14
N HIS A 138 9.50 7.68 -13.23
CA HIS A 138 9.25 6.77 -12.12
C HIS A 138 9.16 5.31 -12.62
N SER A 139 8.77 4.35 -11.78
CA SER A 139 8.56 2.96 -12.17
C SER A 139 7.21 2.70 -12.87
N ILE A 140 6.36 3.70 -12.96
CA ILE A 140 5.10 3.70 -13.69
C ILE A 140 5.11 4.83 -14.73
N ALA A 141 4.45 4.60 -15.86
CA ALA A 141 4.37 5.58 -16.94
C ALA A 141 3.56 6.82 -16.52
N ASP A 142 3.89 7.95 -17.16
CA ASP A 142 3.11 9.19 -17.13
C ASP A 142 3.05 9.87 -15.74
N SER A 143 4.14 9.73 -14.97
CA SER A 143 4.30 10.35 -13.64
C SER A 143 4.64 11.83 -13.74
N VAL A 144 4.14 12.63 -12.80
CA VAL A 144 4.35 14.08 -12.74
C VAL A 144 4.66 14.56 -11.33
N ALA A 145 5.49 15.62 -11.29
CA ALA A 145 5.60 16.54 -10.16
C ALA A 145 4.64 17.71 -10.36
N PHE A 146 4.39 18.46 -9.30
CA PHE A 146 3.60 19.68 -9.36
C PHE A 146 4.39 20.92 -8.96
N ALA A 147 4.27 22.01 -9.75
CA ALA A 147 4.56 23.34 -9.28
C ALA A 147 3.23 24.01 -8.93
N ILE A 148 3.01 24.25 -7.64
CA ILE A 148 1.78 24.83 -7.08
C ILE A 148 2.03 26.31 -6.87
N HIS A 149 1.52 27.14 -7.79
CA HIS A 149 1.69 28.59 -7.76
C HIS A 149 0.58 29.25 -6.96
N THR A 150 0.99 30.14 -6.07
CA THR A 150 0.12 31.02 -5.29
C THR A 150 0.69 32.44 -5.29
N ARG A 151 -0.05 33.43 -4.81
CA ARG A 151 0.49 34.78 -4.63
C ARG A 151 1.62 34.85 -3.60
N MET A 152 1.75 33.84 -2.74
CA MET A 152 2.81 33.79 -1.72
C MET A 152 4.12 33.22 -2.27
N GLY A 153 4.09 32.53 -3.37
CA GLY A 153 5.22 31.88 -4.00
C GLY A 153 4.84 30.50 -4.55
N THR A 154 5.82 29.85 -5.15
CA THR A 154 5.70 28.54 -5.78
C THR A 154 6.14 27.45 -4.81
N ILE A 155 5.34 26.40 -4.69
CA ILE A 155 5.69 25.16 -4.00
C ILE A 155 5.97 24.11 -5.06
N VAL A 156 7.04 23.36 -4.91
CA VAL A 156 7.33 22.18 -5.73
C VAL A 156 7.02 20.94 -4.90
N HIS A 157 6.15 20.08 -5.42
CA HIS A 157 5.84 18.75 -4.89
C HIS A 157 6.32 17.73 -5.90
N THR A 158 7.36 16.96 -5.60
CA THR A 158 8.00 16.10 -6.60
C THR A 158 7.13 14.92 -7.01
N GLY A 159 6.18 14.47 -6.17
CA GLY A 159 5.70 13.11 -6.27
C GLY A 159 6.88 12.14 -6.15
N ASP A 160 6.68 10.92 -6.59
CA ASP A 160 7.72 9.91 -6.67
C ASP A 160 8.50 10.08 -7.96
N PHE A 161 9.82 10.08 -7.87
CA PHE A 161 10.64 10.33 -9.05
C PHE A 161 12.02 9.67 -8.98
N LYS A 162 12.64 9.53 -10.13
CA LYS A 162 14.07 9.30 -10.32
C LYS A 162 14.58 10.14 -11.50
N ILE A 163 15.89 10.22 -11.67
CA ILE A 163 16.50 10.84 -12.83
C ILE A 163 17.02 9.73 -13.77
N ASP A 164 16.22 9.36 -14.76
CA ASP A 164 16.60 8.38 -15.77
C ASP A 164 16.98 9.11 -17.08
N SER A 165 18.25 9.11 -17.44
CA SER A 165 18.75 9.73 -18.67
C SER A 165 18.51 8.88 -19.92
N THR A 166 18.09 7.65 -19.78
CA THR A 166 17.82 6.70 -20.88
C THR A 166 16.52 5.93 -20.65
N PRO A 167 15.39 6.61 -20.41
CA PRO A 167 14.14 5.96 -20.11
C PRO A 167 13.63 5.12 -21.29
N ILE A 168 12.76 4.16 -21.02
CA ILE A 168 12.26 3.20 -22.03
C ILE A 168 11.40 3.87 -23.09
N ASP A 169 10.57 4.83 -22.66
CA ASP A 169 9.66 5.61 -23.53
C ASP A 169 10.37 6.77 -24.27
N GLY A 170 11.59 7.10 -23.84
CA GLY A 170 12.37 8.21 -24.41
C GLY A 170 12.09 9.56 -23.76
N GLU A 171 11.11 9.67 -22.86
CA GLU A 171 10.73 10.90 -22.19
C GLU A 171 11.57 11.07 -20.90
N VAL A 172 12.51 12.00 -20.90
CA VAL A 172 13.35 12.31 -19.72
C VAL A 172 12.64 13.28 -18.79
N ILE A 173 12.96 13.20 -17.51
CA ILE A 173 12.48 14.17 -16.49
C ILE A 173 12.82 15.60 -16.91
N ASP A 174 11.87 16.52 -16.77
CA ASP A 174 12.05 17.92 -17.15
C ASP A 174 12.89 18.71 -16.13
N LEU A 175 14.18 18.40 -16.04
CA LEU A 175 15.14 19.10 -15.18
C LEU A 175 15.27 20.58 -15.56
N ALA A 176 15.04 20.94 -16.84
CA ALA A 176 15.10 22.33 -17.29
C ALA A 176 14.01 23.16 -16.60
N ARG A 177 12.80 22.62 -16.46
CA ARG A 177 11.71 23.30 -15.77
C ARG A 177 11.98 23.46 -14.28
N PHE A 178 12.52 22.45 -13.60
CA PHE A 178 12.95 22.59 -12.20
C PHE A 178 14.01 23.71 -12.03
N GLY A 179 15.00 23.78 -12.92
CA GLY A 179 16.01 24.84 -12.91
C GLY A 179 15.41 26.22 -13.19
N GLN A 180 14.41 26.33 -14.06
CA GLN A 180 13.69 27.57 -14.32
C GLN A 180 12.91 28.03 -13.10
N LEU A 181 12.16 27.13 -12.44
CA LEU A 181 11.45 27.41 -11.19
C LEU A 181 12.41 27.92 -10.10
N GLY A 182 13.60 27.33 -9.99
CA GLY A 182 14.61 27.78 -9.04
C GLY A 182 15.13 29.20 -9.33
N ARG A 183 15.15 29.64 -10.59
CA ARG A 183 15.47 31.05 -10.97
C ARG A 183 14.30 31.99 -10.69
N GLU A 184 13.08 31.54 -10.87
CA GLU A 184 11.86 32.28 -10.57
C GLU A 184 11.62 32.42 -9.05
N GLY A 185 12.15 31.49 -8.26
CA GLY A 185 12.07 31.43 -6.80
C GLY A 185 11.07 30.40 -6.28
N VAL A 186 11.57 29.36 -5.64
CA VAL A 186 10.76 28.31 -4.99
C VAL A 186 10.64 28.62 -3.50
N LEU A 187 9.39 28.78 -3.02
CA LEU A 187 9.10 29.04 -1.62
C LEU A 187 9.34 27.78 -0.78
N ALA A 188 8.83 26.63 -1.22
CA ALA A 188 9.04 25.38 -0.54
C ALA A 188 9.20 24.22 -1.52
N LEU A 189 10.05 23.26 -1.17
CA LEU A 189 10.18 21.96 -1.83
C LEU A 189 9.61 20.88 -0.90
N LEU A 190 8.74 20.03 -1.44
CA LEU A 190 8.31 18.79 -0.83
C LEU A 190 8.83 17.66 -1.72
N ALA A 191 9.68 16.78 -1.19
CA ALA A 191 10.35 15.78 -2.01
C ALA A 191 10.32 14.38 -1.41
N ASP A 192 10.20 13.38 -2.30
CA ASP A 192 10.28 11.94 -2.04
C ASP A 192 11.55 11.58 -1.27
N SER A 193 11.40 10.77 -0.22
CA SER A 193 12.51 10.35 0.65
C SER A 193 12.78 8.84 0.63
N THR A 194 12.04 8.07 -0.15
CA THR A 194 12.02 6.60 -0.11
C THR A 194 13.40 5.97 -0.26
N ASN A 195 14.24 6.48 -1.16
CA ASN A 195 15.59 5.94 -1.41
C ASN A 195 16.74 6.80 -0.87
N VAL A 196 16.47 7.74 0.00
CA VAL A 196 17.46 8.67 0.54
C VAL A 196 18.63 8.00 1.27
N GLU A 197 18.44 6.77 1.76
CA GLU A 197 19.51 5.98 2.40
C GLU A 197 20.55 5.43 1.40
N ARG A 198 20.21 5.42 0.10
CA ARG A 198 21.07 4.87 -0.94
C ARG A 198 21.97 5.94 -1.55
N PRO A 199 23.30 5.79 -1.47
CA PRO A 199 24.22 6.71 -2.12
C PRO A 199 24.15 6.56 -3.65
N GLY A 200 24.61 7.59 -4.38
CA GLY A 200 24.72 7.56 -5.83
C GLY A 200 23.41 7.80 -6.55
N TYR A 201 23.22 7.11 -7.65
CA TYR A 201 22.13 7.28 -8.60
C TYR A 201 21.32 6.00 -8.78
N THR A 202 20.04 6.16 -9.06
CA THR A 202 19.18 5.04 -9.45
C THR A 202 19.47 4.64 -10.90
N MET A 203 19.59 3.35 -11.15
CA MET A 203 19.84 2.82 -12.48
C MET A 203 18.65 3.02 -13.41
N SER A 204 18.94 3.09 -14.73
CA SER A 204 17.88 3.13 -15.75
C SER A 204 17.14 1.81 -15.83
N GLU A 205 15.82 1.87 -16.02
CA GLU A 205 14.96 0.71 -16.27
C GLU A 205 15.41 -0.12 -17.49
N LYS A 206 16.08 0.51 -18.46
CA LYS A 206 16.66 -0.15 -19.64
C LYS A 206 17.66 -1.24 -19.30
N ALA A 207 18.34 -1.15 -18.15
CA ALA A 207 19.28 -2.16 -17.68
C ALA A 207 18.60 -3.52 -17.44
N VAL A 208 17.36 -3.53 -16.98
CA VAL A 208 16.56 -4.74 -16.76
C VAL A 208 16.26 -5.45 -18.08
N GLY A 209 16.03 -4.71 -19.16
CA GLY A 209 15.82 -5.29 -20.49
C GLY A 209 17.03 -6.07 -21.03
N ALA A 210 18.24 -5.62 -20.74
CA ALA A 210 19.47 -6.35 -21.08
C ALA A 210 19.54 -7.69 -20.34
N THR A 211 19.10 -7.71 -19.08
CA THR A 211 19.00 -8.96 -18.30
C THR A 211 17.93 -9.89 -18.86
N PHE A 212 16.74 -9.41 -19.20
CA PHE A 212 15.73 -10.26 -19.85
C PHE A 212 16.27 -10.87 -21.14
N LYS A 213 16.90 -10.07 -22.00
CA LYS A 213 17.51 -10.58 -23.23
C LYS A 213 18.49 -11.70 -22.94
N ARG A 214 19.38 -11.54 -21.95
CA ARG A 214 20.34 -12.58 -21.54
C ARG A 214 19.65 -13.84 -21.02
N GLN A 215 18.61 -13.70 -20.19
CA GLN A 215 17.89 -14.84 -19.60
C GLN A 215 16.99 -15.59 -20.60
N PHE A 216 16.52 -14.91 -21.65
CA PHE A 216 15.68 -15.51 -22.69
C PHE A 216 16.47 -16.19 -23.79
N THR A 217 17.64 -15.64 -24.14
CA THR A 217 18.46 -16.16 -25.24
C THR A 217 18.99 -17.56 -24.90
N GLY A 218 18.73 -18.55 -25.78
CA GLY A 218 19.18 -19.94 -25.62
C GLY A 218 18.50 -20.70 -24.48
N CYS A 219 17.50 -20.15 -23.79
CA CYS A 219 16.75 -20.87 -22.77
C CYS A 219 15.84 -21.91 -23.42
N ASP A 220 15.93 -23.17 -23.01
CA ASP A 220 15.11 -24.29 -23.48
C ASP A 220 13.86 -24.54 -22.61
N LYS A 221 13.76 -23.86 -21.49
CA LYS A 221 12.66 -23.98 -20.51
C LYS A 221 11.49 -23.01 -20.81
N ARG A 222 10.33 -23.30 -20.24
CA ARG A 222 9.27 -22.30 -20.11
C ARG A 222 9.72 -21.19 -19.17
N ILE A 223 9.49 -19.94 -19.53
CA ILE A 223 9.87 -18.78 -18.72
C ILE A 223 8.62 -18.20 -18.05
N ILE A 224 8.68 -18.01 -16.74
CA ILE A 224 7.65 -17.36 -15.95
C ILE A 224 8.27 -16.11 -15.36
N VAL A 225 7.73 -14.93 -15.69
CA VAL A 225 8.21 -13.64 -15.17
C VAL A 225 7.14 -13.05 -14.24
N THR A 226 7.53 -12.77 -13.00
CA THR A 226 6.68 -12.02 -12.08
C THR A 226 7.23 -10.61 -11.88
N THR A 227 6.34 -9.63 -11.91
CA THR A 227 6.66 -8.22 -11.70
C THR A 227 5.44 -7.47 -11.19
N PHE A 228 5.62 -6.22 -10.75
CA PHE A 228 4.50 -5.33 -10.46
C PHE A 228 3.68 -5.07 -11.73
N ALA A 229 2.38 -5.22 -11.62
CA ALA A 229 1.47 -5.00 -12.76
C ALA A 229 1.54 -3.55 -13.28
N SER A 230 1.78 -2.58 -12.39
CA SER A 230 1.92 -1.16 -12.71
C SER A 230 3.17 -0.82 -13.53
N ASN A 231 4.20 -1.67 -13.51
CA ASN A 231 5.43 -1.40 -14.25
C ASN A 231 5.31 -1.80 -15.74
N VAL A 232 4.61 -0.96 -16.48
CA VAL A 232 4.31 -1.13 -17.91
C VAL A 232 5.58 -1.25 -18.75
N HIS A 233 6.61 -0.47 -18.43
CA HIS A 233 7.89 -0.49 -19.13
C HIS A 233 8.61 -1.82 -18.98
N ARG A 234 8.55 -2.44 -17.80
CA ARG A 234 9.13 -3.77 -17.56
C ARG A 234 8.38 -4.85 -18.31
N ILE A 235 7.06 -4.79 -18.32
CA ILE A 235 6.23 -5.72 -19.09
C ILE A 235 6.52 -5.56 -20.59
N GLN A 236 6.68 -4.34 -21.09
CA GLN A 236 7.09 -4.09 -22.48
C GLN A 236 8.42 -4.78 -22.80
N GLN A 237 9.42 -4.66 -21.93
CA GLN A 237 10.73 -5.30 -22.13
C GLN A 237 10.64 -6.84 -22.14
N VAL A 238 9.75 -7.43 -21.33
CA VAL A 238 9.47 -8.88 -21.37
C VAL A 238 8.84 -9.28 -22.70
N LEU A 239 7.85 -8.52 -23.19
CA LEU A 239 7.21 -8.76 -24.48
C LEU A 239 8.22 -8.68 -25.65
N ASP A 240 9.09 -7.67 -25.62
CA ASP A 240 10.11 -7.47 -26.65
C ASP A 240 11.16 -8.59 -26.62
N ALA A 241 11.62 -9.01 -25.44
CA ALA A 241 12.55 -10.14 -25.29
C ALA A 241 11.93 -11.46 -25.76
N ALA A 242 10.67 -11.70 -25.44
CA ALA A 242 9.93 -12.87 -25.90
C ALA A 242 9.79 -12.90 -27.43
N ALA A 243 9.38 -11.77 -28.03
CA ALA A 243 9.23 -11.63 -29.47
C ALA A 243 10.57 -11.85 -30.21
N ALA A 244 11.67 -11.28 -29.70
CA ALA A 244 13.00 -11.45 -30.26
C ALA A 244 13.49 -12.92 -30.23
N CYS A 245 13.01 -13.72 -29.28
CA CYS A 245 13.31 -15.16 -29.17
C CYS A 245 12.23 -16.05 -29.80
N GLY A 246 11.26 -15.49 -30.54
CA GLY A 246 10.17 -16.25 -31.18
C GLY A 246 9.19 -16.89 -30.21
N ARG A 247 9.16 -16.46 -28.95
CA ARG A 247 8.29 -16.99 -27.90
C ARG A 247 6.91 -16.36 -27.90
N LYS A 248 5.92 -17.08 -27.38
CA LYS A 248 4.56 -16.59 -27.13
C LYS A 248 4.41 -16.26 -25.66
N VAL A 249 3.69 -15.21 -25.38
CA VAL A 249 3.44 -14.71 -24.02
C VAL A 249 1.97 -14.88 -23.66
N ALA A 250 1.70 -15.47 -22.53
CA ALA A 250 0.40 -15.40 -21.89
C ALA A 250 0.50 -14.60 -20.59
N VAL A 251 -0.60 -13.95 -20.22
CA VAL A 251 -0.69 -13.15 -19.00
C VAL A 251 -1.65 -13.83 -18.04
N THR A 252 -1.35 -13.77 -16.76
CA THR A 252 -2.26 -14.27 -15.72
C THR A 252 -2.21 -13.38 -14.49
N GLY A 253 -3.37 -13.18 -13.92
CA GLY A 253 -3.61 -12.26 -12.80
C GLY A 253 -4.47 -11.06 -13.23
N ARG A 254 -5.61 -10.87 -12.54
CA ARG A 254 -6.62 -9.87 -12.92
C ARG A 254 -6.05 -8.46 -13.06
N SER A 255 -5.23 -8.02 -12.10
CA SER A 255 -4.62 -6.69 -12.15
C SER A 255 -3.66 -6.54 -13.34
N MET A 256 -2.85 -7.58 -13.64
CA MET A 256 -1.95 -7.59 -14.78
C MET A 256 -2.72 -7.47 -16.10
N GLU A 257 -3.78 -8.27 -16.27
CA GLU A 257 -4.63 -8.24 -17.46
C GLU A 257 -5.29 -6.88 -17.67
N ASN A 258 -5.84 -6.28 -16.59
CA ASN A 258 -6.48 -4.98 -16.61
C ASN A 258 -5.50 -3.86 -16.99
N ILE A 259 -4.32 -3.85 -16.38
CA ILE A 259 -3.30 -2.82 -16.65
C ILE A 259 -2.74 -2.97 -18.07
N MET A 260 -2.44 -4.18 -18.52
CA MET A 260 -2.00 -4.39 -19.91
C MET A 260 -3.04 -3.94 -20.93
N LYS A 261 -4.32 -4.21 -20.68
CA LYS A 261 -5.42 -3.74 -21.53
C LYS A 261 -5.43 -2.22 -21.61
N VAL A 262 -5.49 -1.52 -20.47
CA VAL A 262 -5.48 -0.05 -20.41
C VAL A 262 -4.22 0.52 -21.04
N SER A 263 -3.04 -0.04 -20.75
CA SER A 263 -1.77 0.43 -21.30
C SER A 263 -1.73 0.32 -22.83
N THR A 264 -2.29 -0.76 -23.38
CA THR A 264 -2.35 -0.99 -24.83
C THR A 264 -3.37 -0.04 -25.48
N GLU A 265 -4.57 0.09 -24.91
CA GLU A 265 -5.63 0.98 -25.42
C GLU A 265 -5.20 2.45 -25.41
N LEU A 266 -4.45 2.88 -24.41
CA LEU A 266 -3.97 4.26 -24.29
C LEU A 266 -2.65 4.52 -25.04
N GLY A 267 -1.99 3.48 -25.56
CA GLY A 267 -0.76 3.58 -26.36
C GLY A 267 0.55 3.58 -25.58
N TYR A 268 0.51 3.31 -24.27
CA TYR A 268 1.70 3.18 -23.41
C TYR A 268 2.41 1.82 -23.54
N MET A 269 1.73 0.82 -24.11
CA MET A 269 2.29 -0.50 -24.41
C MET A 269 2.07 -0.87 -25.86
N LYS A 270 3.10 -1.40 -26.51
CA LYS A 270 3.06 -1.90 -27.90
C LYS A 270 3.28 -3.40 -27.90
N VAL A 271 2.20 -4.16 -28.05
CA VAL A 271 2.30 -5.61 -28.12
C VAL A 271 2.83 -6.03 -29.49
N PRO A 272 4.01 -6.71 -29.58
CA PRO A 272 4.54 -7.21 -30.84
C PRO A 272 3.56 -8.17 -31.51
N LYS A 273 3.48 -8.14 -32.85
CA LYS A 273 2.56 -8.98 -33.61
C LYS A 273 2.73 -10.46 -33.27
N ASN A 274 1.62 -11.16 -33.09
CA ASN A 274 1.58 -12.59 -32.79
C ASN A 274 2.34 -13.03 -31.52
N THR A 275 2.65 -12.13 -30.58
CA THR A 275 3.36 -12.47 -29.35
C THR A 275 2.42 -12.86 -28.23
N LEU A 276 1.33 -12.09 -28.03
CA LEU A 276 0.36 -12.35 -26.97
C LEU A 276 -0.65 -13.42 -27.38
N VAL A 277 -0.88 -14.41 -26.51
CA VAL A 277 -1.83 -15.51 -26.73
C VAL A 277 -2.59 -15.83 -25.42
N ASP A 278 -3.73 -16.50 -25.55
CA ASP A 278 -4.45 -17.02 -24.39
C ASP A 278 -3.63 -18.14 -23.70
N ILE A 279 -3.76 -18.25 -22.37
CA ILE A 279 -3.02 -19.24 -21.56
C ILE A 279 -3.29 -20.68 -21.97
N ASN A 280 -4.51 -21.00 -22.42
CA ASN A 280 -4.85 -22.34 -22.88
C ASN A 280 -4.17 -22.67 -24.23
N ARG A 281 -4.03 -21.65 -25.09
CA ARG A 281 -3.33 -21.78 -26.36
C ARG A 281 -1.81 -21.93 -26.14
N LEU A 282 -1.26 -21.26 -25.13
CA LEU A 282 0.15 -21.36 -24.77
C LEU A 282 0.54 -22.81 -24.40
N LYS A 283 -0.31 -23.51 -23.65
CA LYS A 283 -0.07 -24.90 -23.21
C LYS A 283 0.19 -25.88 -24.35
N GLY A 284 -0.32 -25.63 -25.54
CA GLY A 284 -0.11 -26.47 -26.73
C GLY A 284 1.24 -26.28 -27.42
N LEU A 285 2.07 -25.33 -26.96
CA LEU A 285 3.37 -25.03 -27.55
C LEU A 285 4.49 -25.77 -26.80
N PRO A 286 5.65 -25.99 -27.43
CA PRO A 286 6.85 -26.47 -26.74
C PRO A 286 7.27 -25.50 -25.61
N LEU A 287 7.86 -26.02 -24.51
CA LEU A 287 8.24 -25.22 -23.35
C LEU A 287 9.16 -24.05 -23.70
N ASN A 288 10.11 -24.26 -24.61
CA ASN A 288 11.02 -23.21 -25.08
C ASN A 288 10.34 -22.09 -25.90
N GLN A 289 9.06 -22.23 -26.21
CA GLN A 289 8.26 -21.19 -26.85
C GLN A 289 7.28 -20.51 -25.91
N GLN A 290 7.21 -20.92 -24.64
CA GLN A 290 6.27 -20.40 -23.67
C GLN A 290 6.89 -19.33 -22.77
N VAL A 291 6.15 -18.23 -22.57
CA VAL A 291 6.41 -17.22 -21.55
C VAL A 291 5.10 -16.91 -20.82
N ILE A 292 5.14 -16.84 -19.52
CA ILE A 292 4.01 -16.41 -18.68
C ILE A 292 4.43 -15.17 -17.93
N VAL A 293 3.66 -14.09 -18.05
CA VAL A 293 3.80 -12.89 -17.22
C VAL A 293 2.73 -12.90 -16.15
N THR A 294 3.12 -12.73 -14.89
CA THR A 294 2.22 -12.92 -13.76
C THR A 294 2.45 -11.90 -12.63
N THR A 295 1.47 -11.77 -11.76
CA THR A 295 1.56 -11.05 -10.48
C THR A 295 2.08 -11.95 -9.36
N GLY A 296 2.32 -11.38 -8.18
CA GLY A 296 2.74 -12.11 -6.99
C GLY A 296 4.21 -11.96 -6.66
N SER A 297 4.84 -10.89 -7.13
CA SER A 297 6.24 -10.58 -6.82
C SER A 297 6.47 -10.24 -5.35
N GLN A 298 5.41 -9.99 -4.57
CA GLN A 298 5.46 -9.67 -3.15
C GLN A 298 5.03 -10.84 -2.25
N GLY A 299 4.76 -12.01 -2.84
CA GLY A 299 4.43 -13.23 -2.12
C GLY A 299 3.00 -13.27 -1.58
N GLU A 300 2.11 -12.41 -2.03
CA GLU A 300 0.71 -12.34 -1.59
C GLU A 300 0.01 -13.69 -1.85
N GLU A 301 -0.62 -14.26 -0.84
CA GLU A 301 -1.19 -15.62 -0.87
C GLU A 301 -2.23 -15.83 -1.97
N MET A 302 -2.98 -14.78 -2.31
CA MET A 302 -3.98 -14.84 -3.38
C MET A 302 -3.42 -14.54 -4.78
N SER A 303 -2.14 -14.22 -4.89
CA SER A 303 -1.49 -13.89 -6.16
C SER A 303 -1.31 -15.10 -7.07
N ALA A 304 -1.11 -14.85 -8.36
CA ALA A 304 -0.97 -15.94 -9.31
C ALA A 304 0.32 -16.74 -9.10
N LEU A 305 1.48 -16.09 -8.84
CA LEU A 305 2.73 -16.80 -8.58
C LEU A 305 2.66 -17.64 -7.30
N TYR A 306 2.11 -17.09 -6.20
CA TYR A 306 1.92 -17.85 -4.96
C TYR A 306 1.14 -19.14 -5.22
N ARG A 307 -0.02 -19.01 -5.89
CA ARG A 307 -0.86 -20.17 -6.23
C ARG A 307 -0.17 -21.18 -7.13
N MET A 308 0.71 -20.74 -8.05
CA MET A 308 1.54 -21.63 -8.87
C MET A 308 2.59 -22.36 -8.03
N ALA A 309 3.27 -21.63 -7.12
CA ALA A 309 4.27 -22.21 -6.23
C ALA A 309 3.68 -23.27 -5.31
N PHE A 310 2.49 -23.03 -4.77
CA PHE A 310 1.79 -23.95 -3.84
C PHE A 310 0.78 -24.90 -4.54
N SER A 311 0.85 -25.09 -5.86
CA SER A 311 -0.01 -26.00 -6.65
C SER A 311 -1.52 -25.76 -6.51
N THR A 312 -1.93 -24.53 -6.24
CA THR A 312 -3.35 -24.14 -6.14
C THR A 312 -3.84 -23.32 -7.34
N HIS A 313 -2.95 -23.04 -8.30
CA HIS A 313 -3.31 -22.35 -9.53
C HIS A 313 -4.00 -23.30 -10.53
N LYS A 314 -5.18 -22.89 -11.04
CA LYS A 314 -6.04 -23.77 -11.87
C LYS A 314 -5.44 -24.16 -13.22
N GLN A 315 -4.54 -23.35 -13.77
CA GLN A 315 -4.09 -23.48 -15.16
C GLN A 315 -2.60 -23.75 -15.31
N VAL A 316 -1.77 -23.36 -14.34
CA VAL A 316 -0.30 -23.47 -14.44
C VAL A 316 0.22 -24.19 -13.22
N ASP A 317 1.01 -25.22 -13.44
CA ASP A 317 1.83 -25.87 -12.42
C ASP A 317 3.31 -25.66 -12.76
N ILE A 318 4.14 -25.44 -11.75
CA ILE A 318 5.58 -25.17 -11.88
C ILE A 318 6.37 -26.43 -11.56
N GLY A 319 7.43 -26.68 -12.33
CA GLY A 319 8.30 -27.84 -12.15
C GLY A 319 9.70 -27.67 -12.77
N PRO A 320 10.46 -28.76 -12.90
CA PRO A 320 11.87 -28.71 -13.36
C PRO A 320 12.07 -28.13 -14.77
N GLY A 321 11.02 -28.14 -15.60
CA GLY A 321 11.04 -27.53 -16.95
C GLY A 321 10.82 -26.03 -16.99
N ASP A 322 10.83 -25.35 -15.84
CA ASP A 322 10.52 -23.93 -15.73
C ASP A 322 11.72 -23.10 -15.28
N LYS A 323 11.82 -21.92 -15.85
CA LYS A 323 12.65 -20.82 -15.34
C LYS A 323 11.72 -19.73 -14.80
N VAL A 324 11.83 -19.42 -13.51
CA VAL A 324 11.05 -18.38 -12.86
C VAL A 324 11.94 -17.16 -12.61
N ILE A 325 11.56 -16.01 -13.15
CA ILE A 325 12.28 -14.76 -13.01
C ILE A 325 11.45 -13.83 -12.13
N ILE A 326 11.96 -13.48 -10.94
CA ILE A 326 11.32 -12.56 -10.01
C ILE A 326 11.90 -11.17 -10.25
N SER A 327 11.18 -10.36 -11.02
CA SER A 327 11.61 -9.03 -11.45
C SER A 327 11.00 -7.94 -10.54
N ALA A 328 11.22 -8.09 -9.24
CA ALA A 328 10.82 -7.14 -8.20
C ALA A 328 11.75 -7.30 -6.99
N SER A 329 11.86 -6.26 -6.18
CA SER A 329 12.41 -6.37 -4.82
C SER A 329 11.25 -6.46 -3.83
N ALA A 330 11.41 -7.22 -2.74
CA ALA A 330 10.44 -7.25 -1.67
C ALA A 330 10.25 -5.83 -1.11
N ILE A 331 9.01 -5.42 -0.93
CA ILE A 331 8.66 -4.23 -0.15
C ILE A 331 8.99 -4.52 1.32
N PRO A 332 9.49 -3.55 2.09
CA PRO A 332 9.73 -3.75 3.52
C PRO A 332 8.52 -4.38 4.23
N GLY A 333 8.76 -5.50 4.95
CA GLY A 333 7.73 -6.33 5.58
C GLY A 333 7.36 -7.60 4.80
N ASN A 334 7.58 -7.67 3.50
CA ASN A 334 7.21 -8.84 2.68
C ASN A 334 8.36 -9.85 2.47
N GLU A 335 9.54 -9.61 3.07
CA GLU A 335 10.74 -10.43 2.83
C GLU A 335 10.53 -11.89 3.18
N VAL A 336 9.84 -12.17 4.28
CA VAL A 336 9.56 -13.53 4.75
C VAL A 336 8.64 -14.26 3.78
N THR A 337 7.58 -13.62 3.34
CA THR A 337 6.59 -14.21 2.43
C THR A 337 7.17 -14.45 1.04
N VAL A 338 7.95 -13.48 0.52
CA VAL A 338 8.69 -13.64 -0.75
C VAL A 338 9.70 -14.78 -0.64
N GLY A 339 10.46 -14.85 0.46
CA GLY A 339 11.42 -15.94 0.72
C GLY A 339 10.76 -17.31 0.77
N ARG A 340 9.53 -17.40 1.34
CA ARG A 340 8.74 -18.63 1.37
C ARG A 340 8.36 -19.10 -0.05
N VAL A 341 7.91 -18.18 -0.90
CA VAL A 341 7.58 -18.47 -2.31
C VAL A 341 8.82 -18.95 -3.07
N ILE A 342 9.95 -18.26 -2.92
CA ILE A 342 11.22 -18.65 -3.55
C ILE A 342 11.62 -20.08 -3.15
N ASN A 343 11.60 -20.39 -1.85
CA ASN A 343 11.93 -21.73 -1.36
C ASN A 343 11.02 -22.81 -1.94
N GLU A 344 9.73 -22.52 -2.10
CA GLU A 344 8.78 -23.48 -2.69
C GLU A 344 9.04 -23.70 -4.18
N LEU A 345 9.41 -22.66 -4.92
CA LEU A 345 9.81 -22.79 -6.33
C LEU A 345 11.06 -23.68 -6.47
N PHE A 346 12.05 -23.54 -5.60
CA PHE A 346 13.22 -24.43 -5.57
C PHE A 346 12.83 -25.88 -5.23
N ARG A 347 11.92 -26.11 -4.28
CA ARG A 347 11.41 -27.46 -3.97
C ARG A 347 10.76 -28.14 -5.15
N LYS A 348 10.08 -27.35 -6.01
CA LYS A 348 9.50 -27.84 -7.26
C LYS A 348 10.54 -28.09 -8.37
N GLY A 349 11.80 -27.80 -8.12
CA GLY A 349 12.89 -28.00 -9.10
C GLY A 349 12.96 -26.94 -10.20
N ALA A 350 12.28 -25.79 -10.03
CA ALA A 350 12.37 -24.69 -10.96
C ALA A 350 13.76 -24.01 -10.91
N ASP A 351 14.19 -23.47 -12.04
CA ASP A 351 15.35 -22.60 -12.16
C ASP A 351 14.92 -21.17 -11.78
N VAL A 352 15.29 -20.69 -10.60
CA VAL A 352 14.78 -19.42 -10.05
C VAL A 352 15.86 -18.34 -10.11
N VAL A 353 15.55 -17.23 -10.80
CA VAL A 353 16.41 -16.06 -10.93
C VAL A 353 15.78 -14.91 -10.14
N TYR A 354 16.39 -14.52 -9.03
CA TYR A 354 15.82 -13.54 -8.08
C TYR A 354 16.87 -12.63 -7.41
N ASP A 355 18.16 -12.85 -7.67
CA ASP A 355 19.24 -12.12 -7.00
C ASP A 355 19.32 -10.66 -7.50
N LYS A 356 19.63 -9.75 -6.56
CA LYS A 356 19.94 -8.35 -6.87
C LYS A 356 21.12 -8.20 -7.84
N ALA A 357 22.09 -9.13 -7.79
CA ALA A 357 23.23 -9.17 -8.70
C ALA A 357 22.83 -9.37 -10.17
N ASP A 358 21.69 -10.01 -10.43
CA ASP A 358 21.18 -10.22 -11.77
C ASP A 358 20.54 -8.97 -12.40
N MET A 359 20.42 -7.87 -11.66
CA MET A 359 19.82 -6.62 -12.12
C MET A 359 18.41 -6.81 -12.72
N LEU A 360 17.59 -7.56 -12.02
CA LEU A 360 16.20 -7.85 -12.41
C LEU A 360 15.22 -6.77 -11.98
N HIS A 361 15.65 -5.89 -11.09
CA HIS A 361 14.82 -4.80 -10.55
C HIS A 361 15.63 -3.52 -10.42
N VAL A 362 14.98 -2.42 -10.75
CA VAL A 362 15.47 -1.05 -10.54
C VAL A 362 14.39 -0.28 -9.81
N SER A 363 14.79 0.52 -8.82
CA SER A 363 13.86 1.36 -8.08
C SER A 363 13.27 2.46 -8.95
N GLY A 364 12.06 2.90 -8.61
CA GLY A 364 11.44 4.09 -9.18
C GLY A 364 11.83 5.39 -8.48
N HIS A 365 12.50 5.31 -7.32
CA HIS A 365 12.78 6.47 -6.45
C HIS A 365 14.22 6.92 -6.55
N ALA A 366 14.42 8.23 -6.38
CA ALA A 366 15.70 8.92 -6.44
C ALA A 366 16.64 8.52 -5.28
N CYS A 367 17.89 8.19 -5.60
CA CYS A 367 18.98 8.07 -4.64
C CYS A 367 19.54 9.45 -4.24
N GLN A 368 20.49 9.50 -3.29
CA GLN A 368 20.96 10.76 -2.70
C GLN A 368 21.44 11.81 -3.71
N GLU A 369 22.19 11.41 -4.72
CA GLU A 369 22.72 12.38 -5.69
C GLU A 369 21.62 12.98 -6.57
N GLU A 370 20.59 12.21 -6.88
CA GLU A 370 19.43 12.67 -7.63
C GLU A 370 18.60 13.67 -6.80
N LEU A 371 18.42 13.40 -5.50
CA LEU A 371 17.76 14.31 -4.55
C LEU A 371 18.53 15.63 -4.46
N LYS A 372 19.88 15.59 -4.37
CA LYS A 372 20.73 16.78 -4.38
C LYS A 372 20.58 17.59 -5.66
N ILE A 373 20.42 16.94 -6.82
CA ILE A 373 20.18 17.63 -8.10
C ILE A 373 18.88 18.44 -8.03
N ILE A 374 17.78 17.87 -7.56
CA ILE A 374 16.50 18.59 -7.45
C ILE A 374 16.62 19.75 -6.45
N HIS A 375 17.27 19.57 -5.32
CA HIS A 375 17.56 20.66 -4.38
C HIS A 375 18.38 21.77 -5.02
N ALA A 376 19.45 21.43 -5.75
CA ALA A 376 20.32 22.40 -6.42
C ALA A 376 19.61 23.18 -7.54
N LEU A 377 18.73 22.52 -8.28
CA LEU A 377 17.94 23.13 -9.35
C LEU A 377 16.85 24.05 -8.80
N THR A 378 16.09 23.59 -7.81
CA THR A 378 14.95 24.34 -7.26
C THR A 378 15.37 25.43 -6.27
N ARG A 379 16.50 25.29 -5.57
CA ARG A 379 17.01 26.22 -4.55
C ARG A 379 15.91 26.71 -3.60
N PRO A 380 15.18 25.80 -2.96
CA PRO A 380 14.00 26.17 -2.21
C PRO A 380 14.37 26.97 -0.97
N LYS A 381 13.49 27.89 -0.58
CA LYS A 381 13.64 28.62 0.68
C LYS A 381 13.38 27.72 1.87
N PHE A 382 12.35 26.87 1.79
CA PHE A 382 11.95 25.92 2.81
C PHE A 382 11.90 24.50 2.24
N PHE A 383 12.12 23.51 3.11
CA PHE A 383 12.09 22.11 2.73
C PHE A 383 11.27 21.26 3.70
N ILE A 384 10.50 20.34 3.14
CA ILE A 384 9.69 19.35 3.86
C ILE A 384 9.92 18.01 3.19
N PRO A 385 10.67 17.06 3.80
CA PRO A 385 10.78 15.72 3.25
C PRO A 385 9.43 15.01 3.33
N LEU A 386 9.06 14.30 2.27
CA LEU A 386 7.84 13.51 2.16
C LEU A 386 8.15 12.05 1.84
N HIS A 387 7.11 11.21 1.89
CA HIS A 387 7.08 9.83 1.42
C HIS A 387 8.24 9.01 1.96
N GLY A 388 8.15 8.62 3.23
CA GLY A 388 9.17 7.81 3.87
C GLY A 388 8.94 7.64 5.37
N GLU A 389 9.58 6.63 5.91
CA GLU A 389 9.66 6.39 7.34
C GLU A 389 10.51 7.48 8.05
N GLN A 390 10.36 7.62 9.35
CA GLN A 390 11.03 8.66 10.14
C GLN A 390 12.56 8.71 9.90
N ARG A 391 13.21 7.56 9.77
CA ARG A 391 14.66 7.51 9.48
C ARG A 391 14.99 8.13 8.13
N MET A 392 14.16 7.88 7.10
CA MET A 392 14.34 8.42 5.75
C MET A 392 14.13 9.93 5.74
N LEU A 393 13.08 10.43 6.39
CA LEU A 393 12.80 11.86 6.50
C LEU A 393 13.95 12.61 7.20
N GLN A 394 14.48 12.04 8.28
CA GLN A 394 15.62 12.61 9.01
C GLN A 394 16.92 12.60 8.20
N ILE A 395 17.16 11.55 7.42
CA ILE A 395 18.34 11.49 6.53
C ILE A 395 18.19 12.53 5.41
N HIS A 396 17.00 12.69 4.83
CA HIS A 396 16.75 13.69 3.79
C HIS A 396 16.97 15.12 4.33
N LYS A 397 16.55 15.39 5.55
CA LYS A 397 16.90 16.64 6.25
C LYS A 397 18.42 16.84 6.30
N ARG A 398 19.19 15.82 6.70
CA ARG A 398 20.66 15.91 6.75
C ARG A 398 21.28 16.14 5.37
N VAL A 399 20.72 15.53 4.33
CA VAL A 399 21.16 15.78 2.94
C VAL A 399 20.95 17.25 2.58
N ALA A 400 19.79 17.83 2.87
CA ALA A 400 19.52 19.24 2.63
C ALA A 400 20.44 20.17 3.45
N GLU A 401 20.70 19.85 4.72
CA GLU A 401 21.66 20.58 5.57
C GLU A 401 23.09 20.52 5.01
N SER A 402 23.50 19.35 4.50
CA SER A 402 24.82 19.19 3.85
C SER A 402 24.99 20.04 2.60
N MET A 403 23.91 20.44 1.96
CA MET A 403 23.88 21.35 0.82
C MET A 403 23.82 22.83 1.24
N GLY A 404 23.88 23.13 2.54
CA GLY A 404 23.90 24.48 3.09
C GLY A 404 22.55 25.06 3.48
N MET A 405 21.47 24.26 3.45
CA MET A 405 20.17 24.71 3.91
C MET A 405 20.19 24.86 5.44
N GLN A 406 19.66 25.97 5.94
CA GLN A 406 19.62 26.24 7.38
C GLN A 406 18.62 25.30 8.07
N PRO A 407 18.96 24.71 9.23
CA PRO A 407 18.07 23.78 9.94
C PRO A 407 16.68 24.34 10.25
N GLY A 408 16.58 25.67 10.52
CA GLY A 408 15.32 26.36 10.78
C GLY A 408 14.40 26.53 9.55
N ASN A 409 14.90 26.20 8.36
CA ASN A 409 14.14 26.21 7.11
C ASN A 409 13.66 24.82 6.69
N ILE A 410 13.92 23.79 7.51
CA ILE A 410 13.55 22.41 7.24
C ILE A 410 12.59 21.94 8.32
N ILE A 411 11.45 21.40 7.92
CA ILE A 411 10.49 20.77 8.86
C ILE A 411 10.34 19.30 8.49
N VAL A 412 10.72 18.42 9.40
CA VAL A 412 10.27 17.02 9.41
C VAL A 412 9.00 16.96 10.25
N ALA A 413 7.89 16.68 9.62
CA ALA A 413 6.56 16.73 10.20
C ALA A 413 5.97 15.34 10.40
N ASP A 414 4.88 15.27 11.15
CA ASP A 414 4.03 14.09 11.29
C ASP A 414 2.75 14.26 10.47
N ASN A 415 2.07 13.15 10.17
CA ASN A 415 0.73 13.21 9.59
C ASN A 415 -0.21 14.03 10.50
N GLY A 416 -1.01 14.89 9.91
CA GLY A 416 -1.87 15.83 10.62
C GLY A 416 -1.22 17.15 11.03
N SER A 417 0.09 17.30 10.91
CA SER A 417 0.77 18.56 11.17
C SER A 417 0.28 19.68 10.27
N VAL A 418 -0.02 20.83 10.83
CA VAL A 418 -0.36 22.06 10.07
C VAL A 418 0.89 22.91 9.92
N ILE A 419 1.52 22.84 8.77
CA ILE A 419 2.74 23.59 8.45
C ILE A 419 2.32 24.91 7.84
N GLU A 420 2.51 26.01 8.57
CA GLU A 420 2.24 27.36 8.11
C GLU A 420 3.48 27.99 7.45
N LEU A 421 3.31 28.43 6.21
CA LEU A 421 4.33 29.15 5.46
C LEU A 421 3.94 30.61 5.28
N THR A 422 4.94 31.46 5.42
CA THR A 422 4.95 32.83 4.95
C THR A 422 6.15 33.03 4.02
N THR A 423 6.28 34.17 3.40
CA THR A 423 7.50 34.48 2.61
C THR A 423 8.76 34.53 3.47
N LYS A 424 8.68 34.56 4.82
CA LYS A 424 9.82 34.69 5.73
C LYS A 424 10.04 33.51 6.65
N HIS A 425 8.98 32.79 7.04
CA HIS A 425 9.03 31.80 8.09
C HIS A 425 8.23 30.56 7.70
N ILE A 426 8.70 29.41 8.18
CA ILE A 426 8.00 28.14 8.19
C ILE A 426 7.80 27.70 9.65
N LYS A 427 6.61 27.26 10.03
CA LYS A 427 6.27 26.84 11.39
C LYS A 427 5.28 25.67 11.38
N CYS A 428 5.35 24.85 12.42
CA CYS A 428 4.38 23.79 12.68
C CYS A 428 3.88 23.95 14.12
N GLU A 429 2.71 24.53 14.30
CA GLU A 429 2.17 24.92 15.63
C GLU A 429 0.78 24.29 15.92
N ALA A 430 0.18 23.61 14.95
CA ALA A 430 -1.15 23.02 15.09
C ALA A 430 -1.21 21.65 14.44
N SER A 431 -2.23 20.88 14.77
CA SER A 431 -2.53 19.61 14.14
C SER A 431 -4.02 19.46 13.81
N VAL A 432 -4.31 18.61 12.84
CA VAL A 432 -5.66 18.17 12.49
C VAL A 432 -5.75 16.65 12.68
N PRO A 433 -6.97 16.09 12.81
CA PRO A 433 -7.13 14.64 12.77
C PRO A 433 -6.46 14.06 11.51
N ALA A 434 -5.57 13.13 11.71
CA ALA A 434 -4.92 12.33 10.69
C ALA A 434 -4.54 11.01 11.34
N GLY A 435 -4.95 9.92 10.75
CA GLY A 435 -4.73 8.60 11.32
C GLY A 435 -5.04 7.53 10.30
N GLU A 436 -5.19 6.33 10.79
CA GLU A 436 -5.50 5.16 10.00
C GLU A 436 -6.99 4.88 10.02
N VAL A 437 -7.58 4.74 8.85
CA VAL A 437 -8.95 4.28 8.69
C VAL A 437 -8.89 2.92 7.99
N PHE A 438 -9.34 1.90 8.69
CA PHE A 438 -9.31 0.52 8.19
C PHE A 438 -10.49 0.25 7.25
N VAL A 439 -10.21 -0.45 6.16
CA VAL A 439 -11.20 -0.94 5.21
C VAL A 439 -11.26 -2.46 5.34
N ASP A 440 -12.46 -2.97 5.57
CA ASP A 440 -12.77 -4.41 5.70
C ASP A 440 -14.02 -4.71 4.87
N GLY A 441 -13.84 -5.33 3.70
CA GLY A 441 -14.90 -5.56 2.74
C GLY A 441 -15.57 -4.26 2.29
N SER A 442 -16.84 -4.09 2.62
CA SER A 442 -17.61 -2.87 2.33
C SER A 442 -17.54 -1.82 3.45
N GLY A 443 -17.06 -2.19 4.64
CA GLY A 443 -16.96 -1.32 5.82
C GLY A 443 -15.73 -0.41 5.77
N VAL A 444 -15.94 0.87 6.02
CA VAL A 444 -14.87 1.88 6.05
C VAL A 444 -14.87 2.56 7.42
N GLY A 445 -13.83 2.31 8.23
CA GLY A 445 -13.69 2.88 9.57
C GLY A 445 -14.60 2.26 10.63
N GLU A 446 -15.27 1.15 10.32
CA GLU A 446 -16.13 0.42 11.27
C GLU A 446 -15.29 -0.48 12.21
N VAL A 447 -14.12 -0.91 11.77
CA VAL A 447 -13.18 -1.71 12.56
C VAL A 447 -12.27 -0.79 13.35
N GLY A 448 -12.37 -0.86 14.68
CA GLY A 448 -11.48 -0.14 15.58
C GLY A 448 -10.49 -1.08 16.30
N ALA A 449 -9.66 -0.49 17.18
CA ALA A 449 -8.64 -1.22 17.95
C ALA A 449 -9.20 -2.40 18.76
N VAL A 450 -10.43 -2.30 19.24
CA VAL A 450 -11.10 -3.38 19.99
C VAL A 450 -11.31 -4.61 19.11
N VAL A 451 -11.86 -4.41 17.90
CA VAL A 451 -12.12 -5.50 16.96
C VAL A 451 -10.82 -6.15 16.48
N LEU A 452 -9.78 -5.34 16.22
CA LEU A 452 -8.46 -5.87 15.85
C LEU A 452 -7.84 -6.69 16.97
N ASN A 453 -7.91 -6.22 18.22
CA ASN A 453 -7.44 -6.98 19.39
C ASN A 453 -8.20 -8.30 19.55
N ASP A 454 -9.51 -8.30 19.35
CA ASP A 454 -10.31 -9.52 19.39
C ASP A 454 -9.88 -10.52 18.30
N ARG A 455 -9.68 -10.04 17.06
CA ARG A 455 -9.19 -10.86 15.94
C ARG A 455 -7.79 -11.43 16.22
N LYS A 456 -6.91 -10.63 16.82
CA LYS A 456 -5.58 -11.04 17.22
C LYS A 456 -5.63 -12.15 18.26
N LEU A 457 -6.40 -11.97 19.35
CA LEU A 457 -6.58 -12.99 20.38
C LEU A 457 -7.14 -14.29 19.79
N LEU A 458 -8.14 -14.19 18.90
CA LEU A 458 -8.71 -15.36 18.23
C LEU A 458 -7.69 -16.09 17.34
N ALA A 459 -6.80 -15.35 16.68
CA ALA A 459 -5.77 -15.92 15.81
C ALA A 459 -4.61 -16.56 16.60
N GLU A 460 -4.20 -15.96 17.72
CA GLU A 460 -3.07 -16.42 18.54
C GLU A 460 -3.45 -17.56 19.49
N ASP A 461 -4.52 -17.39 20.26
CA ASP A 461 -4.88 -18.28 21.37
C ASP A 461 -6.24 -18.95 21.23
N GLY A 462 -7.04 -18.57 20.23
CA GLY A 462 -8.36 -19.12 20.00
C GLY A 462 -9.43 -18.66 21.01
N MET A 463 -10.49 -19.45 21.14
CA MET A 463 -11.63 -19.10 22.00
C MET A 463 -12.12 -20.27 22.84
N VAL A 464 -12.69 -19.94 24.01
CA VAL A 464 -13.38 -20.84 24.93
C VAL A 464 -14.74 -20.23 25.27
N VAL A 465 -15.82 -20.91 24.89
CA VAL A 465 -17.19 -20.55 25.26
C VAL A 465 -17.60 -21.40 26.45
N VAL A 466 -18.13 -20.78 27.50
CA VAL A 466 -18.66 -21.45 28.70
C VAL A 466 -20.16 -21.20 28.79
N VAL A 467 -20.95 -22.20 28.48
CA VAL A 467 -22.43 -22.10 28.53
C VAL A 467 -22.94 -22.54 29.91
N LEU A 468 -23.65 -21.64 30.57
CA LEU A 468 -24.20 -21.82 31.92
C LEU A 468 -25.71 -21.80 31.85
N SER A 469 -26.35 -22.96 32.06
CA SER A 469 -27.81 -23.06 32.16
C SER A 469 -28.25 -22.83 33.61
N MET A 470 -28.95 -21.74 33.87
CA MET A 470 -29.33 -21.31 35.22
C MET A 470 -30.85 -21.25 35.38
N SER A 471 -31.31 -21.61 36.55
CA SER A 471 -32.73 -21.49 36.92
C SER A 471 -33.14 -20.02 37.02
N SER A 472 -34.28 -19.68 36.40
CA SER A 472 -34.88 -18.34 36.49
C SER A 472 -35.41 -18.00 37.90
N HIS A 473 -35.66 -19.03 38.73
CA HIS A 473 -36.27 -18.89 40.07
C HIS A 473 -35.24 -18.64 41.18
N ASP A 474 -34.25 -19.54 41.30
CA ASP A 474 -33.25 -19.50 42.38
C ASP A 474 -31.85 -19.15 41.94
N HIS A 475 -31.65 -18.92 40.64
CA HIS A 475 -30.40 -18.56 40.01
C HIS A 475 -29.24 -19.54 40.30
N ARG A 476 -29.58 -20.84 40.35
CA ARG A 476 -28.59 -21.93 40.46
C ARG A 476 -28.37 -22.59 39.11
N LEU A 477 -27.22 -23.24 38.94
CA LEU A 477 -26.96 -24.05 37.75
C LEU A 477 -27.94 -25.23 37.72
N LEU A 478 -28.53 -25.49 36.56
CA LEU A 478 -29.46 -26.60 36.31
C LEU A 478 -28.73 -27.87 35.83
N CYS A 479 -27.59 -27.71 35.22
CA CYS A 479 -26.76 -28.80 34.72
C CYS A 479 -25.29 -28.37 34.72
N GLU A 480 -24.41 -29.33 34.44
CA GLU A 480 -22.98 -29.06 34.24
C GLU A 480 -22.77 -28.07 33.09
N PRO A 481 -21.82 -27.08 33.24
CA PRO A 481 -21.51 -26.14 32.18
C PRO A 481 -20.99 -26.83 30.92
N GLU A 482 -21.45 -26.40 29.77
CA GLU A 482 -20.90 -26.87 28.50
C GLU A 482 -19.70 -26.00 28.09
N ILE A 483 -18.56 -26.64 27.72
CA ILE A 483 -17.37 -25.97 27.25
C ILE A 483 -17.17 -26.25 25.75
N VAL A 484 -17.16 -25.20 24.96
CA VAL A 484 -16.88 -25.28 23.52
C VAL A 484 -15.60 -24.47 23.21
N THR A 485 -14.64 -25.10 22.53
CA THR A 485 -13.38 -24.41 22.13
C THR A 485 -13.19 -24.43 20.62
N ARG A 486 -12.57 -23.37 20.10
CA ARG A 486 -12.10 -23.31 18.73
C ARG A 486 -10.72 -22.62 18.68
N GLY A 487 -9.77 -23.24 17.96
CA GLY A 487 -8.41 -22.70 17.81
C GLY A 487 -7.55 -22.71 19.08
N PHE A 488 -8.06 -23.19 20.22
CA PHE A 488 -7.35 -23.21 21.50
C PHE A 488 -6.64 -24.54 21.75
N VAL A 489 -7.40 -25.65 21.82
CA VAL A 489 -6.87 -27.00 22.06
C VAL A 489 -7.54 -28.03 21.16
N TYR A 490 -6.86 -29.15 20.92
CA TYR A 490 -7.45 -30.27 20.22
C TYR A 490 -8.33 -31.06 21.19
N VAL A 491 -9.65 -30.94 21.04
CA VAL A 491 -10.66 -31.42 22.00
C VAL A 491 -10.48 -32.89 22.37
N LYS A 492 -10.14 -33.77 21.38
CA LYS A 492 -9.95 -35.21 21.62
C LYS A 492 -8.80 -35.59 22.55
N GLU A 493 -7.83 -34.70 22.73
CA GLU A 493 -6.63 -34.94 23.55
C GLU A 493 -6.62 -34.08 24.83
N SER A 494 -7.68 -33.32 25.08
CA SER A 494 -7.76 -32.34 26.17
C SER A 494 -9.00 -32.52 27.05
N GLU A 495 -9.52 -33.72 27.14
CA GLU A 495 -10.77 -33.99 27.85
C GLU A 495 -10.66 -33.70 29.36
N GLU A 496 -9.48 -33.98 29.96
CA GLU A 496 -9.19 -33.64 31.37
C GLU A 496 -9.26 -32.15 31.61
N LEU A 497 -8.59 -31.34 30.76
CA LEU A 497 -8.60 -29.87 30.87
C LEU A 497 -10.04 -29.33 30.76
N LEU A 498 -10.83 -29.86 29.81
CA LEU A 498 -12.22 -29.44 29.65
C LEU A 498 -13.08 -29.78 30.87
N GLN A 499 -12.82 -30.94 31.50
CA GLN A 499 -13.52 -31.35 32.72
C GLN A 499 -13.14 -30.42 33.89
N GLU A 500 -11.85 -30.13 34.07
CA GLU A 500 -11.38 -29.17 35.08
C GLU A 500 -12.02 -27.78 34.92
N LEU A 501 -12.17 -27.30 33.66
CA LEU A 501 -12.85 -26.04 33.38
C LEU A 501 -14.37 -26.08 33.73
N ARG A 502 -15.04 -27.20 33.50
CA ARG A 502 -16.45 -27.37 33.92
C ARG A 502 -16.57 -27.26 35.43
N GLU A 503 -15.75 -28.03 36.16
CA GLU A 503 -15.74 -28.04 37.64
C GLU A 503 -15.40 -26.66 38.20
N LEU A 504 -14.44 -25.97 37.60
CA LEU A 504 -14.06 -24.59 37.96
C LEU A 504 -15.22 -23.62 37.74
N ALA A 505 -15.91 -23.71 36.62
CA ALA A 505 -17.05 -22.85 36.32
C ALA A 505 -18.20 -23.11 37.31
N MET A 506 -18.49 -24.38 37.62
CA MET A 506 -19.48 -24.76 38.62
C MET A 506 -19.14 -24.21 40.00
N SER A 507 -17.94 -24.49 40.49
CA SER A 507 -17.49 -24.02 41.83
C SER A 507 -17.47 -22.50 41.93
N THR A 508 -17.14 -21.81 40.82
CA THR A 508 -17.17 -20.34 40.76
C THR A 508 -18.61 -19.82 40.94
N VAL A 509 -19.58 -20.36 40.21
CA VAL A 509 -20.98 -19.93 40.32
C VAL A 509 -21.56 -20.29 41.68
N ASP A 510 -21.31 -21.51 42.19
CA ASP A 510 -21.81 -21.96 43.49
C ASP A 510 -21.24 -21.17 44.66
N GLY A 511 -19.97 -20.76 44.57
CA GLY A 511 -19.33 -19.90 45.57
C GLY A 511 -19.81 -18.44 45.58
N MET A 512 -20.59 -18.01 44.60
CA MET A 512 -21.12 -16.63 44.55
C MET A 512 -22.29 -16.45 45.51
N ALA A 513 -22.34 -15.27 46.18
CA ALA A 513 -23.49 -14.90 46.98
C ALA A 513 -24.79 -14.82 46.14
N ALA A 514 -25.92 -15.26 46.69
CA ALA A 514 -27.21 -15.30 45.97
C ALA A 514 -27.60 -13.98 45.31
N ARG A 515 -27.28 -12.85 45.91
CA ARG A 515 -27.50 -11.50 45.33
C ARG A 515 -26.71 -11.29 44.03
N ARG A 516 -25.48 -11.77 43.95
CA ARG A 516 -24.60 -11.60 42.79
C ARG A 516 -24.95 -12.57 41.65
N ARG A 517 -25.51 -13.75 41.96
CA ARG A 517 -25.99 -14.70 40.95
C ARG A 517 -27.21 -14.22 40.17
N LYS A 518 -27.94 -13.19 40.68
CA LYS A 518 -29.07 -12.57 39.98
C LYS A 518 -28.63 -11.72 38.77
N ASP A 519 -27.39 -11.22 38.77
CA ASP A 519 -26.84 -10.41 37.70
C ASP A 519 -25.96 -11.28 36.78
N ASP A 520 -26.48 -11.56 35.59
CA ASP A 520 -25.82 -12.39 34.58
C ASP A 520 -24.44 -11.83 34.21
N ASN A 521 -24.26 -10.49 34.21
CA ASN A 521 -22.99 -9.86 33.94
C ASN A 521 -21.97 -10.11 35.06
N GLU A 522 -22.38 -10.19 36.31
CA GLU A 522 -21.51 -10.55 37.41
C GLU A 522 -21.10 -12.02 37.36
N VAL A 523 -22.01 -12.91 37.00
CA VAL A 523 -21.73 -14.34 36.77
C VAL A 523 -20.72 -14.49 35.64
N CYS A 524 -20.98 -13.88 34.49
CA CYS A 524 -20.08 -13.92 33.34
C CYS A 524 -18.67 -13.37 33.68
N ARG A 525 -18.59 -12.25 34.42
CA ARG A 525 -17.29 -11.69 34.85
C ARG A 525 -16.52 -12.63 35.79
N ALA A 526 -17.19 -13.22 36.74
CA ALA A 526 -16.58 -14.14 37.68
C ALA A 526 -16.05 -15.41 37.00
N VAL A 527 -16.86 -16.05 36.15
CA VAL A 527 -16.44 -17.23 35.38
C VAL A 527 -15.33 -16.91 34.40
N ARG A 528 -15.40 -15.77 33.66
CA ARG A 528 -14.34 -15.33 32.79
C ARG A 528 -13.03 -15.19 33.54
N SER A 529 -13.02 -14.51 34.68
CA SER A 529 -11.82 -14.29 35.49
C SER A 529 -11.21 -15.58 36.01
N ALA A 530 -12.04 -16.50 36.52
CA ALA A 530 -11.61 -17.80 37.04
C ALA A 530 -10.99 -18.66 35.93
N VAL A 531 -11.70 -18.83 34.81
CA VAL A 531 -11.25 -19.63 33.67
C VAL A 531 -9.99 -19.04 33.04
N SER A 532 -9.92 -17.72 32.86
CA SER A 532 -8.73 -17.04 32.31
C SER A 532 -7.50 -17.28 33.19
N SER A 533 -7.64 -17.08 34.51
CA SER A 533 -6.54 -17.28 35.45
C SER A 533 -6.06 -18.73 35.47
N TYR A 534 -6.99 -19.67 35.43
CA TYR A 534 -6.70 -21.09 35.40
C TYR A 534 -5.94 -21.47 34.12
N LEU A 535 -6.46 -21.09 32.95
CA LEU A 535 -5.86 -21.41 31.65
C LEU A 535 -4.47 -20.81 31.53
N TYR A 536 -4.28 -19.54 31.89
CA TYR A 536 -2.95 -18.92 31.87
C TYR A 536 -1.95 -19.64 32.79
N LYS A 537 -2.39 -20.05 34.00
CA LYS A 537 -1.53 -20.78 34.92
C LYS A 537 -1.06 -22.13 34.36
N HIS A 538 -1.97 -22.87 33.73
CA HIS A 538 -1.73 -24.25 33.28
C HIS A 538 -1.17 -24.35 31.87
N THR A 539 -1.57 -23.43 30.95
CA THR A 539 -1.20 -23.49 29.53
C THR A 539 -0.29 -22.36 29.06
N LYS A 540 -0.16 -21.28 29.85
CA LYS A 540 0.49 -20.01 29.46
C LYS A 540 -0.16 -19.34 28.25
N ARG A 541 -1.40 -19.69 27.92
CA ARG A 541 -2.21 -19.12 26.84
C ARG A 541 -3.37 -18.31 27.42
N SER A 542 -3.83 -17.33 26.67
CA SER A 542 -4.89 -16.40 27.06
C SER A 542 -6.03 -16.36 26.03
N PRO A 543 -6.74 -17.49 25.78
CA PRO A 543 -7.79 -17.51 24.78
C PRO A 543 -8.91 -16.52 25.13
N MET A 544 -9.68 -16.11 24.12
CA MET A 544 -10.88 -15.32 24.32
C MET A 544 -11.95 -16.14 25.05
N ILE A 545 -12.31 -15.73 26.26
CA ILE A 545 -13.31 -16.44 27.07
C ILE A 545 -14.66 -15.74 27.00
N ILE A 546 -15.67 -16.50 26.56
CA ILE A 546 -17.04 -16.02 26.35
C ILE A 546 -18.00 -16.84 27.23
N PRO A 547 -18.25 -16.43 28.49
CA PRO A 547 -19.30 -17.02 29.30
C PRO A 547 -20.67 -16.56 28.80
N MET A 548 -21.60 -17.49 28.69
CA MET A 548 -22.98 -17.27 28.27
C MET A 548 -23.92 -17.84 29.32
N VAL A 549 -24.84 -17.03 29.84
CA VAL A 549 -25.88 -17.45 30.77
C VAL A 549 -27.19 -17.60 30.02
N THR A 550 -27.78 -18.79 30.10
CA THR A 550 -29.14 -19.09 29.60
C THR A 550 -30.05 -19.34 30.80
N LYS A 551 -31.16 -18.63 30.90
CA LYS A 551 -32.18 -18.81 31.93
C LYS A 551 -33.28 -19.73 31.44
N LEU A 552 -33.52 -20.78 32.18
CA LEU A 552 -34.56 -21.76 31.92
C LEU A 552 -35.59 -21.78 33.06
#